data_20b5f13816eb3d610f8835057a33aa48
#
_entry.id   20b5f13816eb3d610f8835057a33aa48
#
_cell.length_a   1.000
_cell.length_b   1.000
_cell.length_c   1.000
_cell.angle_alpha   90.00
_cell.angle_beta   90.00
_cell.angle_gamma   90.00
#
_symmetry.space_group_name_H-M   'P 1'
#
loop_
_entity.id
_entity.type
_entity.pdbx_description
1 polymer ?
#
loop_
_entity_poly.entity_id
_entity_poly.type
_entity_poly.pdbx_seq_one_letter_code
_entity_poly.pdbx_strand_id
1 'polypeptide(L)'
;MASYTVNKAGVTFVRGLIDKKRYVLDSDWGDAQPSADEQNAYLDTHSWKEYAAWHLGLTEGANDETKARYAFVVGDFSRVHRTGLIACVYRASEWRHKEVELAAHKLLQHLDKVSG
;
A
#
# COMPACT_ATOMS: atom_id res chain seq x y z
N MET A 1 -11.14 16.03 -8.56
CA MET A 1 -10.93 14.61 -8.23
C MET A 1 -9.45 14.27 -8.41
N ALA A 2 -8.85 13.61 -7.44
CA ALA A 2 -7.44 13.24 -7.53
C ALA A 2 -7.22 12.16 -8.57
N SER A 3 -6.14 12.30 -9.35
CA SER A 3 -5.70 11.27 -10.28
C SER A 3 -4.48 10.57 -9.69
N TYR A 4 -4.43 9.25 -9.87
CA TYR A 4 -3.37 8.42 -9.31
C TYR A 4 -2.68 7.61 -10.40
N THR A 5 -1.37 7.45 -10.26
CA THR A 5 -0.60 6.48 -11.05
C THR A 5 -0.12 5.37 -10.14
N VAL A 6 0.24 4.23 -10.72
CA VAL A 6 0.79 3.11 -9.94
C VAL A 6 2.18 3.48 -9.44
N ASN A 7 2.42 3.22 -8.16
CA ASN A 7 3.74 3.33 -7.56
C ASN A 7 4.49 2.02 -7.75
N LYS A 8 5.26 1.92 -8.81
CA LYS A 8 5.98 0.68 -9.16
C LYS A 8 6.95 0.25 -8.06
N ALA A 9 7.59 1.20 -7.40
CA ALA A 9 8.49 0.89 -6.28
C ALA A 9 7.73 0.25 -5.12
N GLY A 10 6.52 0.73 -4.84
CA GLY A 10 5.65 0.14 -3.82
C GLY A 10 5.22 -1.27 -4.17
N VAL A 11 4.83 -1.50 -5.43
CA VAL A 11 4.45 -2.84 -5.90
C VAL A 11 5.61 -3.83 -5.71
N THR A 12 6.81 -3.43 -6.12
CA THR A 12 8.01 -4.28 -5.99
C THR A 12 8.33 -4.57 -4.53
N PHE A 13 8.24 -3.55 -3.67
CA PHE A 13 8.51 -3.68 -2.24
C PHE A 13 7.52 -4.64 -1.58
N VAL A 14 6.23 -4.45 -1.82
CA VAL A 14 5.17 -5.28 -1.24
C VAL A 14 5.30 -6.72 -1.72
N ARG A 15 5.59 -6.92 -3.00
CA ARG A 15 5.83 -8.27 -3.53
C ARG A 15 7.00 -8.94 -2.82
N GLY A 16 8.07 -8.21 -2.55
CA GLY A 16 9.20 -8.70 -1.79
C GLY A 16 8.84 -9.11 -0.37
N LEU A 17 7.98 -8.36 0.29
CA LEU A 17 7.48 -8.71 1.63
C LEU A 17 6.69 -10.02 1.58
N ILE A 18 5.85 -10.19 0.58
CA ILE A 18 5.08 -11.42 0.39
C ILE A 18 6.03 -12.60 0.22
N ASP A 19 7.04 -12.47 -0.61
CA ASP A 19 8.02 -13.53 -0.86
C ASP A 19 8.83 -13.89 0.38
N LYS A 20 9.05 -12.93 1.27
CA LYS A 20 9.73 -13.13 2.56
C LYS A 20 8.78 -13.58 3.67
N LYS A 21 7.52 -13.81 3.34
CA LYS A 21 6.47 -14.22 4.28
C LYS A 21 6.21 -13.18 5.38
N ARG A 22 6.41 -11.91 5.05
CA ARG A 22 6.11 -10.81 5.96
C ARG A 22 4.72 -10.25 5.65
N TYR A 23 3.70 -11.01 6.02
CA TYR A 23 2.31 -10.62 5.80
C TYR A 23 1.42 -11.06 6.94
N VAL A 24 0.25 -10.42 7.03
CA VAL A 24 -0.81 -10.77 7.97
C VAL A 24 -2.05 -11.12 7.15
N LEU A 25 -2.62 -12.30 7.37
CA LEU A 25 -3.74 -12.81 6.58
C LEU A 25 -5.11 -12.39 7.12
N ASP A 26 -5.24 -12.32 8.45
CA ASP A 26 -6.52 -12.09 9.11
C ASP A 26 -6.42 -10.90 10.08
N SER A 27 -6.56 -9.70 9.56
CA SER A 27 -6.63 -8.51 10.39
C SER A 27 -7.88 -7.71 10.07
N ASP A 28 -8.28 -6.87 10.99
CA ASP A 28 -9.27 -5.83 10.73
C ASP A 28 -8.48 -4.63 10.19
N TRP A 29 -8.61 -4.35 8.89
CA TRP A 29 -7.84 -3.28 8.27
C TRP A 29 -8.17 -1.91 8.85
N GLY A 30 -9.40 -1.68 9.27
CA GLY A 30 -9.76 -0.43 9.93
C GLY A 30 -8.94 -0.16 11.19
N ASP A 31 -8.62 -1.23 11.93
CA ASP A 31 -7.79 -1.13 13.13
C ASP A 31 -6.29 -1.22 12.82
N ALA A 32 -5.93 -1.99 11.80
CA ALA A 32 -4.52 -2.27 11.48
C ALA A 32 -3.85 -1.18 10.65
N GLN A 33 -4.62 -0.43 9.86
CA GLN A 33 -4.04 0.60 9.00
C GLN A 33 -3.37 1.69 9.84
N PRO A 34 -2.23 2.23 9.39
CA PRO A 34 -1.52 3.24 10.16
C PRO A 34 -2.35 4.51 10.38
N SER A 35 -2.40 4.96 11.63
CA SER A 35 -2.98 6.26 11.97
C SER A 35 -2.07 7.39 11.50
N ALA A 36 -2.57 8.62 11.53
CA ALA A 36 -1.77 9.79 11.20
C ALA A 36 -0.53 9.89 12.12
N ASP A 37 -0.70 9.60 13.40
CA ASP A 37 0.41 9.64 14.36
C ASP A 37 1.45 8.55 14.06
N GLU A 38 1.02 7.35 13.70
CA GLU A 38 1.92 6.26 13.33
C GLU A 38 2.69 6.59 12.05
N GLN A 39 2.04 7.23 11.08
CA GLN A 39 2.69 7.69 9.86
C GLN A 39 3.76 8.73 10.16
N ASN A 40 3.44 9.70 11.02
CA ASN A 40 4.39 10.73 11.42
C ASN A 40 5.59 10.13 12.17
N ALA A 41 5.33 9.18 13.07
CA ALA A 41 6.39 8.49 13.81
C ALA A 41 7.33 7.72 12.86
N TYR A 42 6.77 7.07 11.84
CA TYR A 42 7.58 6.37 10.86
C TYR A 42 8.47 7.35 10.08
N LEU A 43 7.91 8.48 9.66
CA LEU A 43 8.64 9.52 8.92
C LEU A 43 9.74 10.19 9.76
N ASP A 44 9.62 10.20 11.08
CA ASP A 44 10.65 10.74 11.97
C ASP A 44 11.96 9.95 11.89
N THR A 45 11.90 8.67 11.55
CA THR A 45 13.04 7.76 11.53
C THR A 45 13.33 7.14 10.18
N HIS A 46 12.51 7.43 9.16
CA HIS A 46 12.63 6.85 7.82
C HIS A 46 12.52 7.93 6.75
N SER A 47 13.06 7.65 5.58
CA SER A 47 12.99 8.57 4.44
C SER A 47 11.61 8.55 3.79
N TRP A 48 11.36 9.57 2.95
CA TRP A 48 10.17 9.59 2.11
C TRP A 48 10.12 8.39 1.14
N LYS A 49 11.27 7.94 0.68
CA LYS A 49 11.38 6.76 -0.20
C LYS A 49 10.91 5.50 0.54
N GLU A 50 11.31 5.35 1.80
CA GLU A 50 10.89 4.21 2.63
C GLU A 50 9.40 4.29 2.94
N TYR A 51 8.89 5.48 3.24
CA TYR A 51 7.46 5.70 3.46
C TYR A 51 6.66 5.37 2.20
N ALA A 52 7.12 5.83 1.05
CA ALA A 52 6.45 5.62 -0.24
C ALA A 52 6.28 4.13 -0.57
N ALA A 53 7.23 3.30 -0.18
CA ALA A 53 7.25 1.88 -0.53
C ALA A 53 6.02 1.11 0.00
N TRP A 54 5.33 1.62 1.01
CA TRP A 54 4.14 1.00 1.59
C TRP A 54 2.85 1.36 0.85
N HIS A 55 2.95 2.14 -0.23
CA HIS A 55 1.79 2.68 -0.95
C HIS A 55 1.81 2.21 -2.40
N LEU A 56 0.64 1.87 -2.94
CA LEU A 56 0.52 1.40 -4.32
C LEU A 56 0.20 2.50 -5.32
N GLY A 57 -0.14 3.69 -4.86
CA GLY A 57 -0.49 4.81 -5.73
C GLY A 57 0.30 6.06 -5.45
N LEU A 58 0.48 6.86 -6.50
CA LEU A 58 1.06 8.20 -6.43
C LEU A 58 0.01 9.20 -6.88
N THR A 59 -0.22 10.23 -6.08
CA THR A 59 -1.14 11.31 -6.43
C THR A 59 -0.47 12.25 -7.41
N GLU A 60 -1.04 12.41 -8.59
CA GLU A 60 -0.50 13.28 -9.62
C GLU A 60 -0.47 14.73 -9.13
N GLY A 61 0.66 15.40 -9.38
CA GLY A 61 0.84 16.81 -9.03
C GLY A 61 1.24 17.08 -7.59
N ALA A 62 1.22 16.08 -6.72
CA ALA A 62 1.66 16.27 -5.35
C ALA A 62 3.17 16.14 -5.24
N ASN A 63 3.76 16.88 -4.29
CA ASN A 63 5.19 16.89 -4.05
C ASN A 63 5.64 15.59 -3.40
N ASP A 64 6.77 15.03 -3.85
CA ASP A 64 7.32 13.76 -3.37
C ASP A 64 7.66 13.77 -1.87
N GLU A 65 7.88 14.93 -1.29
CA GLU A 65 8.19 15.06 0.14
C GLU A 65 6.96 15.47 0.96
N THR A 66 5.79 14.95 0.60
CA THR A 66 4.54 15.15 1.34
C THR A 66 3.78 13.84 1.45
N LYS A 67 2.99 13.70 2.50
CA LYS A 67 2.11 12.53 2.67
C LYS A 67 1.03 12.49 1.58
N ALA A 68 0.62 13.64 1.07
CA ALA A 68 -0.40 13.74 0.03
C ALA A 68 0.01 13.04 -1.28
N ARG A 69 1.31 12.93 -1.53
CA ARG A 69 1.84 12.26 -2.73
C ARG A 69 1.49 10.77 -2.75
N TYR A 70 1.41 10.12 -1.58
CA TYR A 70 1.31 8.66 -1.48
C TYR A 70 -0.07 8.24 -1.05
N ALA A 71 -0.65 7.30 -1.81
CA ALA A 71 -2.02 6.83 -1.62
C ALA A 71 -2.05 5.31 -1.62
N PHE A 72 -3.10 4.76 -1.03
CA PHE A 72 -3.34 3.31 -0.99
C PHE A 72 -2.26 2.57 -0.20
N VAL A 73 -2.14 2.90 1.08
CA VAL A 73 -1.28 2.16 2.00
C VAL A 73 -1.84 0.75 2.20
N VAL A 74 -0.97 -0.26 2.17
CA VAL A 74 -1.40 -1.67 2.26
C VAL A 74 -0.69 -2.44 3.38
N GLY A 75 0.09 -1.76 4.20
CA GLY A 75 0.80 -2.39 5.31
C GLY A 75 0.82 -1.51 6.54
N ASP A 76 1.39 -2.05 7.62
CA ASP A 76 1.48 -1.40 8.91
C ASP A 76 2.90 -0.89 9.23
N PHE A 77 3.73 -0.71 8.21
CA PHE A 77 5.15 -0.36 8.29
C PHE A 77 6.03 -1.47 8.85
N SER A 78 5.48 -2.68 8.98
CA SER A 78 6.23 -3.88 9.35
C SER A 78 5.89 -5.04 8.41
N ARG A 79 4.60 -5.22 8.14
CA ARG A 79 4.09 -6.30 7.28
C ARG A 79 3.00 -5.78 6.37
N VAL A 80 2.85 -6.41 5.20
CA VAL A 80 1.70 -6.16 4.34
C VAL A 80 0.50 -6.94 4.89
N HIS A 81 -0.69 -6.34 4.82
CA HIS A 81 -1.92 -6.97 5.27
C HIS A 81 -2.77 -7.40 4.08
N ARG A 82 -3.22 -8.65 4.09
CA ARG A 82 -4.12 -9.15 3.05
C ARG A 82 -5.39 -8.29 2.97
N THR A 83 -5.93 -7.94 4.12
CA THR A 83 -7.12 -7.07 4.18
C THR A 83 -6.83 -5.66 3.66
N GLY A 84 -5.59 -5.18 3.80
CA GLY A 84 -5.16 -3.91 3.21
C GLY A 84 -5.15 -3.94 1.69
N LEU A 85 -4.70 -5.06 1.11
CA LEU A 85 -4.74 -5.26 -0.34
C LEU A 85 -6.18 -5.35 -0.85
N ILE A 86 -7.05 -6.06 -0.14
CA ILE A 86 -8.48 -6.14 -0.47
C ILE A 86 -9.11 -4.74 -0.44
N ALA A 87 -8.85 -3.98 0.60
CA ALA A 87 -9.37 -2.61 0.73
C ALA A 87 -8.89 -1.74 -0.44
N CYS A 88 -7.63 -1.89 -0.85
CA CYS A 88 -7.08 -1.16 -1.98
C CYS A 88 -7.81 -1.51 -3.28
N VAL A 89 -8.06 -2.80 -3.53
CA VAL A 89 -8.83 -3.25 -4.72
C VAL A 89 -10.20 -2.59 -4.73
N TYR A 90 -10.92 -2.63 -3.62
CA TYR A 90 -12.26 -2.03 -3.55
C TYR A 90 -12.25 -0.53 -3.77
N ARG A 91 -11.35 0.19 -3.11
CA ARG A 91 -11.28 1.66 -3.23
C ARG A 91 -10.88 2.08 -4.63
N ALA A 92 -9.89 1.42 -5.21
CA ALA A 92 -9.45 1.73 -6.57
C ALA A 92 -10.53 1.40 -7.60
N SER A 93 -11.24 0.30 -7.41
CA SER A 93 -12.37 -0.08 -8.27
C SER A 93 -13.50 0.93 -8.18
N GLU A 94 -13.88 1.31 -6.96
CA GLU A 94 -14.98 2.27 -6.70
C GLU A 94 -14.72 3.62 -7.35
N TRP A 95 -13.48 4.10 -7.31
CA TRP A 95 -13.09 5.39 -7.87
C TRP A 95 -12.47 5.28 -9.26
N ARG A 96 -12.54 4.09 -9.88
CA ARG A 96 -12.09 3.82 -11.26
C ARG A 96 -10.60 4.07 -11.50
N HIS A 97 -9.78 3.77 -10.51
CA HIS A 97 -8.32 3.80 -10.67
C HIS A 97 -7.83 2.42 -11.10
N LYS A 98 -8.08 2.11 -12.37
CA LYS A 98 -7.93 0.78 -12.95
C LYS A 98 -6.53 0.18 -12.77
N GLU A 99 -5.51 0.99 -12.98
CA GLU A 99 -4.12 0.50 -12.89
C GLU A 99 -3.73 0.13 -11.46
N VAL A 100 -4.18 0.93 -10.48
CA VAL A 100 -3.95 0.64 -9.06
C VAL A 100 -4.75 -0.60 -8.66
N GLU A 101 -5.98 -0.70 -9.10
CA GLU A 101 -6.83 -1.87 -8.87
C GLU A 101 -6.16 -3.16 -9.36
N LEU A 102 -5.64 -3.13 -10.60
CA LEU A 102 -4.97 -4.30 -11.19
C LEU A 102 -3.69 -4.65 -10.44
N ALA A 103 -2.90 -3.66 -10.05
CA ALA A 103 -1.67 -3.90 -9.28
C ALA A 103 -1.98 -4.54 -7.94
N ALA A 104 -2.96 -4.01 -7.21
CA ALA A 104 -3.38 -4.56 -5.92
C ALA A 104 -3.94 -5.98 -6.07
N HIS A 105 -4.74 -6.22 -7.12
CA HIS A 105 -5.32 -7.53 -7.39
C HIS A 105 -4.23 -8.58 -7.66
N LYS A 106 -3.23 -8.23 -8.46
CA LYS A 106 -2.11 -9.12 -8.75
C LYS A 106 -1.30 -9.46 -7.50
N LEU A 107 -1.09 -8.46 -6.63
CA LEU A 107 -0.39 -8.69 -5.37
C LEU A 107 -1.21 -9.59 -4.45
N LEU A 108 -2.52 -9.43 -4.42
CA LEU A 108 -3.42 -10.26 -3.63
C LEU A 108 -3.38 -11.71 -4.13
N GLN A 109 -3.43 -11.92 -5.43
CA GLN A 109 -3.31 -13.25 -6.03
C GLN A 109 -1.97 -13.90 -5.69
N HIS A 110 -0.89 -13.12 -5.75
CA HIS A 110 0.44 -13.61 -5.40
C HIS A 110 0.51 -14.01 -3.93
N LEU A 111 -0.04 -13.19 -3.06
CA LEU A 111 -0.11 -13.49 -1.62
C LEU A 111 -0.87 -14.79 -1.37
N ASP A 112 -2.03 -14.96 -1.99
CA ASP A 112 -2.85 -16.15 -1.81
C ASP A 112 -2.14 -17.40 -2.33
N LYS A 113 -1.34 -17.28 -3.39
CA LYS A 113 -0.54 -18.37 -3.92
C LYS A 113 0.60 -18.74 -2.97
N VAL A 114 1.29 -17.75 -2.42
CA VAL A 114 2.44 -17.97 -1.52
C VAL A 114 1.98 -18.51 -0.18
N SER A 115 0.85 -18.03 0.34
CA SER A 115 0.35 -18.40 1.67
C SER A 115 -0.49 -19.68 1.67
N GLY A 116 -0.95 -20.08 0.50
CA GLY A 116 -1.83 -21.25 0.35
C GLY A 116 -1.09 -22.59 0.26
#